data_b9b34af6cd0782e172ffba4434e5dd91
#
_entry.id   b9b34af6cd0782e172ffba4434e5dd91
#
_cell.length_a   1.000
_cell.length_b   1.000
_cell.length_c   1.000
_cell.angle_alpha   90.00
_cell.angle_beta   90.00
_cell.angle_gamma   90.00
#
_symmetry.space_group_name_H-M   'P 1'
#
loop_
_entity.id
_entity.type
_entity.pdbx_description
1 polymer ?
#
loop_
_entity_poly.entity_id
_entity_poly.type
_entity_poly.pdbx_seq_one_letter_code
_entity_poly.pdbx_strand_id
1 'polypeptide(L)' 'MSAIILTGIRHGEHQFSLDYPVVDGQMICMAHCECGYEVEILYFKNYGGIKYLQKMWEMHIGTWKGWK' A
#
# COMPACT_ATOMS: atom_id res chain seq x y z
N MET A 1 -10.30 8.90 12.28
CA MET A 1 -9.16 8.10 12.79
C MET A 1 -8.87 6.97 11.81
N SER A 2 -7.67 6.93 11.27
CA SER A 2 -7.31 5.87 10.33
C SER A 2 -6.69 4.70 11.08
N ALA A 3 -6.93 3.48 10.58
CA ALA A 3 -6.39 2.27 11.16
C ALA A 3 -5.47 1.61 10.15
N ILE A 4 -4.24 1.33 10.56
CA ILE A 4 -3.29 0.66 9.69
C ILE A 4 -3.58 -0.83 9.70
N ILE A 5 -3.71 -1.41 8.50
CA ILE A 5 -3.98 -2.81 8.32
C ILE A 5 -2.68 -3.51 7.91
N LEU A 6 -2.23 -4.45 8.73
CA LEU A 6 -1.06 -5.25 8.40
C LEU A 6 -1.47 -6.33 7.40
N THR A 7 -0.82 -6.34 6.24
CA THR A 7 -1.17 -7.31 5.20
C THR A 7 -0.55 -8.68 5.42
N GLY A 8 0.44 -8.76 6.30
CA GLY A 8 1.21 -9.99 6.49
C GLY A 8 2.33 -10.17 5.47
N ILE A 9 2.45 -9.27 4.52
CA ILE A 9 3.50 -9.34 3.51
C ILE A 9 4.73 -8.63 4.04
N ARG A 10 5.85 -9.35 4.12
CA ARG A 10 7.08 -8.83 4.71
C ARG A 10 8.30 -9.36 3.98
N HIS A 11 9.28 -8.48 3.77
CA HIS A 11 10.59 -8.85 3.24
C HIS A 11 11.66 -8.22 4.13
N GLY A 12 12.30 -9.05 4.94
CA GLY A 12 13.31 -8.58 5.89
C GLY A 12 12.70 -7.56 6.84
N GLU A 13 13.21 -6.34 6.82
CA GLU A 13 12.72 -5.27 7.68
C GLU A 13 11.58 -4.45 7.03
N HIS A 14 11.19 -4.79 5.80
CA HIS A 14 10.14 -4.08 5.10
C HIS A 14 8.80 -4.79 5.29
N GLN A 15 7.86 -4.12 5.94
CA GLN A 15 6.51 -4.63 6.15
C GLN A 15 5.53 -3.82 5.33
N PHE A 16 4.69 -4.49 4.54
CA PHE A 16 3.66 -3.86 3.75
C PHE A 16 2.41 -3.68 4.62
N SER A 17 1.94 -2.44 4.72
CA SER A 17 0.75 -2.10 5.48
C SER A 17 -0.16 -1.22 4.63
N LEU A 18 -1.46 -1.27 4.90
CA LEU A 18 -2.45 -0.45 4.22
C LEU A 18 -3.16 0.46 5.22
N ASP A 19 -3.54 1.64 4.75
CA ASP A 19 -4.30 2.60 5.52
C ASP A 19 -5.34 3.24 4.60
N TYR A 20 -6.47 3.64 5.19
CA TYR A 20 -7.57 4.23 4.42
C TYR A 20 -7.98 5.56 5.05
N PRO A 21 -7.11 6.58 4.98
CA PRO A 21 -7.47 7.89 5.54
C PRO A 21 -8.55 8.56 4.71
N VAL A 22 -9.37 9.38 5.36
CA VAL A 22 -10.36 10.21 4.69
C VAL A 22 -9.82 11.64 4.67
N VAL A 23 -9.63 12.19 3.48
CA VAL A 23 -9.11 13.55 3.29
C VAL A 23 -10.13 14.32 2.47
N ASP A 24 -10.61 15.45 3.01
CA ASP A 24 -11.62 16.29 2.37
C ASP A 24 -12.86 15.50 1.94
N GLY A 25 -13.32 14.60 2.82
CA GLY A 25 -14.50 13.77 2.55
C GLY A 25 -14.26 12.64 1.57
N GLN A 26 -13.02 12.44 1.12
CA GLN A 26 -12.69 11.43 0.12
C GLN A 26 -11.78 10.38 0.72
N MET A 27 -12.13 9.09 0.51
CA MET A 27 -11.31 7.99 1.01
C MET A 27 -10.11 7.76 0.10
N ILE A 28 -8.96 7.61 0.72
CA ILE A 28 -7.70 7.34 0.03
C ILE A 28 -7.21 5.97 0.47
N CYS A 29 -6.58 5.23 -0.42
CA CYS A 29 -5.90 3.98 -0.08
C CYS A 29 -4.40 4.27 -0.09
N MET A 30 -3.76 4.04 1.04
CA MET A 30 -2.34 4.36 1.22
C MET A 30 -1.57 3.11 1.62
N ALA A 31 -0.43 2.89 0.97
CA ALA A 31 0.48 1.82 1.35
C ALA A 31 1.64 2.40 2.14
N HIS A 32 2.01 1.71 3.19
CA HIS A 32 3.15 2.08 4.04
C HIS A 32 4.17 0.97 4.07
N CYS A 33 5.44 1.34 4.11
CA CYS A 33 6.53 0.43 4.40
C CYS A 33 7.13 0.81 5.74
N GLU A 34 7.62 -0.17 6.49
CA GLU A 34 8.21 0.07 7.80
C GLU A 34 9.40 1.02 7.74
N CYS A 35 10.06 1.13 6.58
CA CYS A 35 11.20 2.04 6.40
C CYS A 35 10.78 3.50 6.20
N GLY A 36 9.48 3.80 6.16
CA GLY A 36 8.96 5.15 5.97
C GLY A 36 8.44 5.45 4.58
N TYR A 37 8.57 4.52 3.64
CA TYR A 37 8.04 4.71 2.28
C TYR A 37 6.52 4.70 2.31
N GLU A 38 5.90 5.63 1.58
CA GLU A 38 4.45 5.75 1.50
C GLU A 38 4.06 6.07 0.06
N VAL A 39 2.94 5.48 -0.38
CA VAL A 39 2.35 5.77 -1.68
C VAL A 39 0.85 5.72 -1.52
N GLU A 40 0.13 6.62 -2.20
CA GLU A 40 -1.32 6.74 -2.05
C GLU A 40 -2.00 6.85 -3.40
N ILE A 41 -3.25 6.34 -3.44
CA ILE A 41 -4.15 6.49 -4.59
C ILE A 41 -5.54 6.76 -4.06
N LEU A 42 -6.43 7.26 -4.92
CA LEU A 42 -7.84 7.36 -4.58
C LEU A 42 -8.42 5.96 -4.41
N TYR A 43 -9.28 5.80 -3.40
CA TYR A 43 -9.93 4.52 -3.16
C TYR A 43 -10.93 4.23 -4.27
N PHE A 44 -10.80 3.06 -4.88
CA PHE A 44 -11.77 2.54 -5.84
C PHE A 44 -12.29 1.21 -5.32
N LYS A 45 -13.56 0.93 -5.60
CA LYS A 45 -14.23 -0.29 -5.11
C LYS A 45 -13.76 -1.57 -5.78
N ASN A 46 -12.64 -1.55 -6.48
CA ASN A 46 -12.09 -2.73 -7.12
C ASN A 46 -10.71 -3.05 -6.56
N TYR A 47 -10.26 -4.25 -6.82
CA TYR A 47 -8.98 -4.73 -6.30
C TYR A 47 -7.76 -4.18 -7.05
N GLY A 48 -7.99 -3.47 -8.15
CA GLY A 48 -6.89 -2.93 -8.95
C GLY A 48 -6.02 -1.96 -8.19
N GLY A 49 -6.64 -1.17 -7.30
CA GLY A 49 -5.91 -0.20 -6.49
C GLY A 49 -4.92 -0.87 -5.54
N ILE A 50 -5.35 -1.96 -4.89
CA ILE A 50 -4.48 -2.67 -3.95
C ILE A 50 -3.32 -3.32 -4.69
N LYS A 51 -3.58 -3.91 -5.85
CA LYS A 51 -2.52 -4.50 -6.67
C LYS A 51 -1.50 -3.45 -7.10
N TYR A 52 -1.97 -2.26 -7.47
CA TYR A 52 -1.08 -1.16 -7.84
C TYR A 52 -0.19 -0.76 -6.67
N LEU A 53 -0.76 -0.63 -5.48
CA LEU A 53 0.01 -0.27 -4.29
C LEU A 53 1.04 -1.35 -3.95
N GLN A 54 0.67 -2.61 -4.08
CA GLN A 54 1.59 -3.71 -3.84
C GLN A 54 2.74 -3.68 -4.86
N LYS A 55 2.43 -3.40 -6.12
CA LYS A 55 3.45 -3.23 -7.15
C LYS A 55 4.45 -2.15 -6.77
N MET A 56 3.93 -0.97 -6.36
CA MET A 56 4.80 0.14 -6.01
C MET A 56 5.68 -0.21 -4.81
N TRP A 57 5.13 -0.90 -3.81
CA TRP A 57 5.89 -1.34 -2.66
C TRP A 57 6.97 -2.35 -3.05
N GLU A 58 6.64 -3.32 -3.89
CA GLU A 58 7.61 -4.32 -4.32
C GLU A 58 8.71 -3.71 -5.18
N MET A 59 8.39 -2.71 -5.99
CA MET A 59 9.41 -1.96 -6.73
C MET A 59 10.34 -1.24 -5.77
N HIS A 60 9.79 -0.69 -4.70
CA HIS A 60 10.57 0.02 -3.69
C HIS A 60 11.59 -0.90 -3.00
N ILE A 61 11.18 -2.12 -2.67
CA ILE A 61 12.08 -3.07 -2.00
C ILE A 61 12.87 -3.97 -2.96
N GLY A 62 12.63 -3.82 -4.28
CA GLY A 62 13.40 -4.53 -5.28
C GLY A 62 12.95 -5.96 -5.58
N THR A 63 11.73 -6.33 -5.20
CA THR A 63 11.20 -7.69 -5.43
C THR A 63 10.19 -7.78 -6.57
N TRP A 64 9.89 -6.68 -7.23
CA TRP A 64 8.88 -6.67 -8.30
C TRP A 64 9.35 -7.46 -9.50
N LYS A 65 8.53 -8.41 -9.94
CA LYS A 65 8.85 -9.29 -11.07
C LYS A 65 7.89 -9.14 -12.25
N GLY A 66 7.02 -8.14 -12.20
CA GLY A 66 6.03 -7.93 -13.23
C GLY A 66 4.71 -8.65 -12.96
N TRP A 67 3.72 -8.31 -13.77
CA TRP A 67 2.43 -8.98 -13.70
C TRP A 67 2.51 -10.32 -14.41
N LYS A 68 1.93 -11.34 -13.84
CA LYS A 68 1.80 -12.65 -14.47
C LYS A 68 0.34 -13.02 -14.59
#